data_79f871e15634722d11732dab0b9751fd
#
_entry.id   79f871e15634722d11732dab0b9751fd
#
_cell.length_a   1.000
_cell.length_b   1.000
_cell.length_c   1.000
_cell.angle_alpha   90.00
_cell.angle_beta   90.00
_cell.angle_gamma   90.00
#
_symmetry.space_group_name_H-M   'P 1'
#
loop_
_entity.id
_entity.type
_entity.pdbx_description
1 polymer ?
#
loop_
_entity_poly.entity_id
_entity_poly.type
_entity_poly.pdbx_seq_one_letter_code
_entity_poly.pdbx_strand_id
1 'polypeptide(L)'
;MIEGEWAGQVTGLGDQQVEIAMMRTPDGHNRLELSRFLRPGIIADHRNAPVNALGYLRAMFTVDDIHETLERLGKHGVELVGDVVDYRDVYRLCYVRGPEGLLIGLAQELS
;
A
#
# COMPACT_ATOMS: atom_id res chain seq x y z
N MET A 1 10.02 -9.29 -14.09
CA MET A 1 8.75 -9.40 -14.86
C MET A 1 8.28 -10.85 -14.87
N ILE A 2 7.00 -11.05 -14.67
CA ILE A 2 6.37 -12.38 -14.70
C ILE A 2 5.43 -12.44 -15.89
N GLU A 3 5.56 -13.49 -16.70
CA GLU A 3 4.68 -13.67 -17.87
C GLU A 3 4.51 -15.15 -18.19
N GLY A 4 3.55 -15.45 -19.08
CA GLY A 4 3.26 -16.78 -19.57
C GLY A 4 1.97 -17.37 -19.03
N GLU A 5 1.64 -18.57 -19.54
CA GLU A 5 0.38 -19.22 -19.21
C GLU A 5 0.27 -19.64 -17.76
N TRP A 6 1.40 -20.02 -17.13
CA TRP A 6 1.37 -20.47 -15.74
C TRP A 6 0.88 -19.36 -14.80
N ALA A 7 1.32 -18.11 -15.05
CA ALA A 7 0.88 -16.97 -14.26
C ALA A 7 -0.61 -16.72 -14.45
N GLY A 8 -1.10 -16.86 -15.67
CA GLY A 8 -2.52 -16.74 -15.96
C GLY A 8 -3.34 -17.84 -15.33
N GLN A 9 -2.78 -19.04 -15.17
CA GLN A 9 -3.47 -20.12 -14.45
C GLN A 9 -3.68 -19.77 -12.98
N VAL A 10 -2.73 -19.07 -12.36
CA VAL A 10 -2.87 -18.63 -10.96
C VAL A 10 -3.94 -17.56 -10.84
N THR A 11 -3.97 -16.60 -11.73
CA THR A 11 -4.91 -15.46 -11.64
C THR A 11 -6.24 -15.68 -12.34
N GLY A 12 -6.31 -16.68 -13.21
CA GLY A 12 -7.50 -16.91 -14.05
C GLY A 12 -7.59 -15.99 -15.26
N LEU A 13 -6.56 -15.20 -15.54
CA LEU A 13 -6.58 -14.18 -16.60
C LEU A 13 -6.01 -14.66 -17.94
N GLY A 14 -5.50 -15.90 -18.01
CA GLY A 14 -4.86 -16.42 -19.21
C GLY A 14 -3.43 -15.93 -19.34
N ASP A 15 -2.96 -15.76 -20.57
CA ASP A 15 -1.60 -15.26 -20.79
C ASP A 15 -1.46 -13.83 -20.26
N GLN A 16 -0.44 -13.61 -19.45
CA GLN A 16 -0.26 -12.30 -18.80
C GLN A 16 1.21 -11.90 -18.76
N GLN A 17 1.41 -10.60 -18.62
CA GLN A 17 2.71 -10.00 -18.40
C GLN A 17 2.59 -9.03 -17.24
N VAL A 18 3.35 -9.24 -16.17
CA VAL A 18 3.23 -8.50 -14.91
C VAL A 18 4.63 -8.14 -14.41
N GLU A 19 4.80 -6.88 -14.04
CA GLU A 19 5.98 -6.47 -13.30
C GLU A 19 5.70 -6.65 -11.81
N ILE A 20 6.66 -7.26 -11.11
CA ILE A 20 6.54 -7.52 -9.68
C ILE A 20 7.73 -6.92 -8.95
N ALA A 21 7.44 -6.20 -7.86
CA ALA A 21 8.45 -5.76 -6.91
C ALA A 21 8.14 -6.43 -5.58
N MET A 22 9.08 -7.23 -5.08
CA MET A 22 8.94 -7.85 -3.78
C MET A 22 9.63 -6.97 -2.75
N MET A 23 8.83 -6.42 -1.84
CA MET A 23 9.29 -5.52 -0.80
C MET A 23 9.36 -6.26 0.53
N ARG A 24 10.23 -5.81 1.41
CA ARG A 24 10.38 -6.38 2.75
C ARG A 24 10.37 -5.25 3.76
N THR A 25 9.66 -5.45 4.89
CA THR A 25 9.70 -4.47 5.96
C THR A 25 11.10 -4.43 6.58
N PRO A 26 11.51 -3.27 7.15
CA PRO A 26 12.86 -3.13 7.69
C PRO A 26 13.22 -4.15 8.77
N ASP A 27 12.23 -4.62 9.54
CA ASP A 27 12.46 -5.65 10.56
C ASP A 27 12.60 -7.05 9.97
N GLY A 28 12.35 -7.22 8.67
CA GLY A 28 12.47 -8.50 7.99
C GLY A 28 11.32 -9.48 8.22
N HIS A 29 10.31 -9.10 9.00
CA HIS A 29 9.23 -10.02 9.37
C HIS A 29 8.15 -10.18 8.30
N ASN A 30 7.96 -9.17 7.45
CA ASN A 30 6.88 -9.18 6.47
C ASN A 30 7.38 -8.85 5.07
N ARG A 31 6.66 -9.38 4.09
CA ARG A 31 6.91 -9.10 2.67
C ARG A 31 5.63 -8.57 2.04
N LEU A 32 5.81 -7.70 1.06
CA LEU A 32 4.71 -7.14 0.29
C LEU A 32 5.06 -7.28 -1.18
N GLU A 33 4.16 -7.90 -1.95
CA GLU A 33 4.31 -7.98 -3.38
C GLU A 33 3.52 -6.86 -4.04
N LEU A 34 4.21 -6.03 -4.83
CA LEU A 34 3.57 -5.03 -5.65
C LEU A 34 3.56 -5.54 -7.08
N SER A 35 2.38 -5.59 -7.70
CA SER A 35 2.20 -6.12 -9.04
C SER A 35 1.61 -5.05 -9.95
N ARG A 36 2.20 -4.92 -11.15
CA ARG A 36 1.68 -4.03 -12.18
C ARG A 36 1.41 -4.83 -13.44
N PHE A 37 0.14 -4.90 -13.85
CA PHE A 37 -0.24 -5.64 -15.03
C PHE A 37 0.06 -4.84 -16.29
N LEU A 38 0.80 -5.44 -17.21
CA LEU A 38 1.08 -4.89 -18.53
C LEU A 38 0.17 -5.53 -19.57
N ARG A 39 -0.16 -6.82 -19.39
CA ARG A 39 -1.06 -7.58 -20.22
C ARG A 39 -1.73 -8.66 -19.35
N PRO A 40 -3.06 -8.79 -19.36
CA PRO A 40 -4.00 -7.81 -19.94
C PRO A 40 -3.93 -6.46 -19.25
N GLY A 41 -4.38 -5.42 -19.91
CA GLY A 41 -4.40 -4.06 -19.33
C GLY A 41 -5.32 -3.96 -18.14
N ILE A 42 -5.14 -2.91 -17.35
CA ILE A 42 -5.99 -2.68 -16.17
C ILE A 42 -7.42 -2.40 -16.63
N ILE A 43 -8.39 -3.00 -15.91
CA ILE A 43 -9.80 -2.86 -16.24
C ILE A 43 -10.53 -1.91 -15.29
N ALA A 44 -9.90 -1.56 -14.19
CA ALA A 44 -10.47 -0.64 -13.20
C ALA A 44 -9.33 0.17 -12.58
N ASP A 45 -9.59 1.45 -12.33
CA ASP A 45 -8.60 2.34 -11.72
C ASP A 45 -9.20 2.92 -10.45
N HIS A 46 -8.69 2.46 -9.30
CA HIS A 46 -9.15 2.94 -7.99
C HIS A 46 -8.18 3.96 -7.38
N ARG A 47 -7.34 4.55 -8.23
CA ARG A 47 -6.41 5.58 -7.80
C ARG A 47 -7.16 6.69 -7.09
N ASN A 48 -6.69 7.04 -5.89
CA ASN A 48 -7.31 8.06 -5.05
C ASN A 48 -8.77 7.77 -4.68
N ALA A 49 -9.19 6.50 -4.67
CA ALA A 49 -10.52 6.13 -4.23
C ALA A 49 -10.76 6.63 -2.81
N PRO A 50 -11.99 7.05 -2.49
CA PRO A 50 -12.30 7.50 -1.13
C PRO A 50 -12.15 6.37 -0.12
N VAL A 51 -11.88 6.74 1.12
CA VAL A 51 -11.60 5.78 2.20
C VAL A 51 -12.73 4.76 2.38
N ASN A 52 -13.95 5.17 2.09
CA ASN A 52 -15.13 4.33 2.26
C ASN A 52 -15.59 3.63 0.98
N ALA A 53 -14.76 3.58 -0.03
CA ALA A 53 -15.08 2.79 -1.21
C ALA A 53 -15.01 1.28 -0.87
N LEU A 54 -15.81 0.49 -1.56
CA LEU A 54 -15.85 -0.95 -1.35
C LEU A 54 -14.65 -1.62 -2.02
N GLY A 55 -14.02 -2.56 -1.33
CA GLY A 55 -12.90 -3.36 -1.85
C GLY A 55 -11.72 -3.35 -0.89
N TYR A 56 -10.63 -3.99 -1.30
CA TYR A 56 -9.38 -3.98 -0.57
C TYR A 56 -8.57 -2.77 -1.02
N LEU A 57 -8.70 -1.66 -0.31
CA LEU A 57 -8.16 -0.38 -0.75
C LEU A 57 -6.96 0.09 0.05
N ARG A 58 -6.66 -0.56 1.18
CA ARG A 58 -5.61 -0.07 2.06
C ARG A 58 -4.87 -1.20 2.76
N ALA A 59 -3.62 -0.92 3.09
CA ALA A 59 -2.81 -1.73 3.99
C ALA A 59 -2.37 -0.84 5.15
N MET A 60 -2.22 -1.42 6.33
CA MET A 60 -1.77 -0.68 7.52
C MET A 60 -0.43 -1.24 7.97
N PHE A 61 0.49 -0.35 8.31
CA PHE A 61 1.80 -0.70 8.85
C PHE A 61 1.98 -0.06 10.22
N THR A 62 2.52 -0.83 11.15
CA THR A 62 2.95 -0.29 12.43
C THR A 62 4.34 0.30 12.27
N VAL A 63 4.53 1.51 12.77
CA VAL A 63 5.82 2.22 12.73
C VAL A 63 6.22 2.66 14.13
N ASP A 64 7.50 2.90 14.33
CA ASP A 64 8.02 3.30 15.65
C ASP A 64 7.67 4.76 15.97
N ASP A 65 7.68 5.64 14.98
CA ASP A 65 7.43 7.07 15.14
C ASP A 65 6.76 7.61 13.88
N ILE A 66 5.48 7.95 14.00
CA ILE A 66 4.70 8.45 12.86
C ILE A 66 5.25 9.77 12.33
N HIS A 67 5.62 10.70 13.21
CA HIS A 67 6.10 12.02 12.76
C HIS A 67 7.40 11.91 11.98
N GLU A 68 8.32 11.07 12.45
CA GLU A 68 9.57 10.79 11.72
C GLU A 68 9.28 10.10 10.38
N THR A 69 8.37 9.12 10.40
CA THR A 69 7.99 8.41 9.18
C THR A 69 7.37 9.35 8.15
N LEU A 70 6.47 10.25 8.59
CA LEU A 70 5.85 11.22 7.69
C LEU A 70 6.86 12.21 7.11
N GLU A 71 7.82 12.64 7.91
CA GLU A 71 8.89 13.52 7.41
C GLU A 71 9.69 12.83 6.31
N ARG A 72 10.06 11.59 6.54
CA ARG A 72 10.81 10.80 5.56
C ARG A 72 10.01 10.53 4.29
N LEU A 73 8.73 10.17 4.43
CA LEU A 73 7.84 9.90 3.30
C LEU A 73 7.50 11.17 2.52
N GLY A 74 7.42 12.31 3.19
CA GLY A 74 7.15 13.59 2.52
C GLY A 74 8.18 13.92 1.45
N LYS A 75 9.41 13.46 1.62
CA LYS A 75 10.47 13.65 0.62
C LYS A 75 10.19 12.90 -0.67
N HIS A 76 9.28 11.92 -0.63
CA HIS A 76 8.86 11.14 -1.78
C HIS A 76 7.48 11.55 -2.29
N GLY A 77 6.95 12.68 -1.82
CA GLY A 77 5.67 13.18 -2.28
C GLY A 77 4.45 12.54 -1.66
N VAL A 78 4.60 11.81 -0.57
CA VAL A 78 3.48 11.19 0.15
C VAL A 78 2.74 12.25 0.95
N GLU A 79 1.41 12.24 0.84
CA GLU A 79 0.54 13.23 1.49
C GLU A 79 -0.42 12.60 2.47
N LEU A 80 -0.71 13.33 3.57
CA LEU A 80 -1.74 12.92 4.52
C LEU A 80 -3.13 13.03 3.88
N VAL A 81 -3.99 12.05 4.20
CA VAL A 81 -5.40 12.10 3.80
C VAL A 81 -6.20 12.96 4.77
N GLY A 82 -5.99 12.81 6.04
CA GLY A 82 -6.61 13.59 7.10
C GLY A 82 -5.57 14.05 8.09
N ASP A 83 -5.86 13.94 9.36
CA ASP A 83 -4.96 14.35 10.44
C ASP A 83 -4.26 13.16 11.08
N VAL A 84 -3.17 13.44 11.80
CA VAL A 84 -2.58 12.48 12.74
C VAL A 84 -3.35 12.60 14.03
N VAL A 85 -3.93 11.51 14.52
CA VAL A 85 -4.83 11.52 15.67
C VAL A 85 -4.40 10.46 16.68
N ASP A 86 -4.42 10.83 17.95
CA ASP A 86 -4.19 9.88 19.03
C ASP A 86 -5.52 9.26 19.46
N TYR A 87 -5.53 7.93 19.55
CA TYR A 87 -6.69 7.17 20.00
C TYR A 87 -6.42 6.67 21.42
N ARG A 88 -7.10 7.27 22.39
CA ARG A 88 -7.10 6.86 23.81
C ARG A 88 -5.70 6.66 24.40
N ASP A 89 -4.73 7.45 23.98
CA ASP A 89 -3.33 7.31 24.40
C ASP A 89 -2.74 5.92 24.18
N VAL A 90 -3.39 5.11 23.34
CA VAL A 90 -2.94 3.75 23.00
C VAL A 90 -2.26 3.74 21.67
N TYR A 91 -2.85 4.42 20.69
CA TYR A 91 -2.32 4.46 19.32
C TYR A 91 -2.30 5.89 18.80
N ARG A 92 -1.35 6.14 17.93
CA ARG A 92 -1.32 7.32 17.05
C ARG A 92 -1.51 6.83 15.63
N LEU A 93 -2.45 7.42 14.91
CA LEU A 93 -2.93 6.89 13.63
C LEU A 93 -2.99 7.98 12.58
N CYS A 94 -2.72 7.60 11.34
CA CYS A 94 -3.01 8.45 10.18
C CYS A 94 -3.17 7.59 8.92
N TYR A 95 -3.70 8.20 7.87
CA TYR A 95 -3.69 7.65 6.52
C TYR A 95 -2.89 8.56 5.60
N VAL A 96 -2.19 7.93 4.66
CA VAL A 96 -1.45 8.65 3.61
C VAL A 96 -1.78 8.04 2.26
N ARG A 97 -1.55 8.80 1.19
CA ARG A 97 -1.59 8.29 -0.17
C ARG A 97 -0.17 7.94 -0.59
N GLY A 98 0.04 6.67 -0.92
CA GLY A 98 1.32 6.17 -1.40
C GLY A 98 1.38 6.16 -2.93
N PRO A 99 2.18 5.25 -3.52
CA PRO A 99 2.31 5.14 -4.97
C PRO A 99 0.95 4.94 -5.62
N GLU A 100 0.74 5.59 -6.75
CA GLU A 100 -0.52 5.48 -7.52
C GLU A 100 -1.76 5.86 -6.70
N GLY A 101 -1.61 6.66 -5.67
CA GLY A 101 -2.72 7.07 -4.81
C GLY A 101 -3.24 5.97 -3.88
N LEU A 102 -2.48 4.89 -3.70
CA LEU A 102 -2.87 3.81 -2.80
C LEU A 102 -2.99 4.31 -1.37
N LEU A 103 -4.02 3.84 -0.68
CA LEU A 103 -4.29 4.25 0.70
C LEU A 103 -3.48 3.38 1.66
N ILE A 104 -2.69 4.03 2.50
CA ILE A 104 -1.83 3.35 3.47
C ILE A 104 -2.11 3.90 4.85
N GLY A 105 -2.40 3.02 5.81
CA GLY A 105 -2.54 3.38 7.21
C GLY A 105 -1.22 3.23 7.93
N LEU A 106 -0.93 4.17 8.82
CA LEU A 106 0.24 4.11 9.70
C LEU A 106 -0.26 4.13 11.14
N ALA A 107 0.26 3.24 11.96
CA ALA A 107 -0.08 3.12 13.36
C ALA A 107 1.18 3.12 14.20
N GLN A 108 1.18 3.90 15.27
CA GLN A 108 2.24 3.90 16.27
C GLN A 108 1.64 3.51 17.61
N GLU A 109 2.21 2.51 18.25
CA GLU A 109 1.79 2.14 19.59
C GLU A 109 2.36 3.12 20.60
N LEU A 110 1.49 3.70 21.44
CA LEU A 110 1.89 4.68 22.46
C LEU A 110 2.07 4.06 23.83
N SER A 111 1.51 2.87 24.04
CA SER A 111 1.65 2.21 25.33
C SER A 111 1.79 0.69 25.20
#